data_b32b5c5fa9f3d754ad7b2c246fe66013
#
_entry.id   b32b5c5fa9f3d754ad7b2c246fe66013
#
_cell.length_a   1.000
_cell.length_b   1.000
_cell.length_c   1.000
_cell.angle_alpha   90.00
_cell.angle_beta   90.00
_cell.angle_gamma   90.00
#
_symmetry.space_group_name_H-M   'P 1'
#
loop_
_entity.id
_entity.type
_entity.pdbx_description
1 polymer ?
#
loop_
_entity_poly.entity_id
_entity_poly.type
_entity_poly.pdbx_seq_one_letter_code
_entity_poly.pdbx_strand_id
1 'polypeptide(L)'
;MYQYKIAIARTNNILNKTICDINLYMPRKRRKRIATESAPEIPYPRVRVEWIDCVSDSGWATDKEFDKMKLARPVNEGWLYSKDDKSIKLFASYDKDEDGITFGDRTMIPRQWVKKIQKL
;
A
#
# COMPACT_ATOMS: atom_id res chain seq x y z
N MET A 1 8.20 53.88 25.26
CA MET A 1 8.82 52.59 25.08
C MET A 1 7.86 51.41 25.34
N TYR A 2 6.97 51.53 26.29
CA TYR A 2 6.01 50.44 26.60
C TYR A 2 4.93 50.27 25.52
N GLN A 3 4.46 51.35 24.92
CA GLN A 3 3.45 51.30 23.85
C GLN A 3 3.96 50.70 22.53
N TYR A 4 5.28 50.83 22.28
CA TYR A 4 5.85 50.28 21.05
C TYR A 4 5.97 48.77 21.08
N LYS A 5 6.27 48.17 22.25
CA LYS A 5 6.31 46.71 22.41
C LYS A 5 4.97 46.03 22.33
N ILE A 6 3.91 46.70 22.80
CA ILE A 6 2.54 46.21 22.72
C ILE A 6 2.03 46.21 21.28
N ALA A 7 2.39 47.26 20.50
CA ALA A 7 2.01 47.34 19.08
C ALA A 7 2.68 46.25 18.22
N ILE A 8 3.96 45.95 18.48
CA ILE A 8 4.68 44.87 17.78
C ILE A 8 4.11 43.49 18.15
N ALA A 9 3.78 43.24 19.40
CA ALA A 9 3.17 41.98 19.86
C ALA A 9 1.77 41.79 19.24
N ARG A 10 0.98 42.85 19.13
CA ARG A 10 -0.32 42.82 18.45
C ARG A 10 -0.20 42.55 16.95
N THR A 11 0.80 43.16 16.29
CA THR A 11 1.05 42.96 14.87
C THR A 11 1.49 41.51 14.59
N ASN A 12 2.35 40.96 15.42
CA ASN A 12 2.78 39.57 15.30
C ASN A 12 1.65 38.56 15.55
N ASN A 13 0.76 38.86 16.50
CA ASN A 13 -0.40 38.02 16.74
C ASN A 13 -1.41 38.08 15.58
N ILE A 14 -1.59 39.26 14.99
CA ILE A 14 -2.48 39.44 13.82
C ILE A 14 -1.90 38.73 12.60
N LEU A 15 -0.58 38.82 12.36
CA LEU A 15 0.11 38.12 11.28
C LEU A 15 0.05 36.60 11.46
N ASN A 16 0.29 36.08 12.67
CA ASN A 16 0.18 34.66 12.94
C ASN A 16 -1.27 34.14 12.81
N LYS A 17 -2.23 34.92 13.26
CA LYS A 17 -3.65 34.60 13.06
C LYS A 17 -4.04 34.59 11.59
N THR A 18 -3.57 35.56 10.83
CA THR A 18 -3.86 35.67 9.41
C THR A 18 -3.24 34.52 8.60
N ILE A 19 -2.02 34.06 8.96
CA ILE A 19 -1.36 32.91 8.34
C ILE A 19 -2.10 31.61 8.69
N CYS A 20 -2.51 31.41 9.93
CA CYS A 20 -3.33 30.27 10.32
C CYS A 20 -4.72 30.31 9.69
N ASP A 21 -5.34 31.48 9.61
CA ASP A 21 -6.65 31.66 9.00
C ASP A 21 -6.61 31.49 7.47
N ILE A 22 -5.52 31.89 6.80
CA ILE A 22 -5.31 31.64 5.37
C ILE A 22 -5.20 30.14 5.08
N ASN A 23 -4.52 29.37 5.93
CA ASN A 23 -4.45 27.93 5.82
C ASN A 23 -5.78 27.23 6.12
N LEU A 24 -6.60 27.80 7.00
CA LEU A 24 -7.94 27.32 7.33
C LEU A 24 -9.00 27.79 6.31
N TYR A 25 -8.83 29.00 5.76
CA TYR A 25 -9.75 29.65 4.83
C TYR A 25 -9.43 29.47 3.35
N MET A 26 -8.34 28.83 2.99
CA MET A 26 -8.26 28.36 1.62
C MET A 26 -9.39 27.32 1.49
N PRO A 27 -10.54 27.65 0.86
CA PRO A 27 -11.52 26.65 0.54
C PRO A 27 -10.72 25.63 -0.25
N ARG A 28 -10.57 24.42 0.30
CA ARG A 28 -10.12 23.31 -0.51
C ARG A 28 -10.99 23.37 -1.73
N LYS A 29 -10.46 23.90 -2.84
CA LYS A 29 -11.18 23.84 -4.11
C LYS A 29 -11.70 22.42 -4.14
N ARG A 30 -13.03 22.24 -4.02
CA ARG A 30 -13.61 20.91 -4.20
C ARG A 30 -12.93 20.41 -5.46
N ARG A 31 -11.98 19.53 -5.29
CA ARG A 31 -11.42 18.82 -6.45
C ARG A 31 -12.67 18.33 -7.13
N LYS A 32 -12.99 18.90 -8.30
CA LYS A 32 -14.04 18.33 -9.13
C LYS A 32 -13.76 16.83 -9.04
N ARG A 33 -14.68 16.07 -8.46
CA ARG A 33 -14.57 14.61 -8.51
C ARG A 33 -14.31 14.34 -9.98
N ILE A 34 -13.08 13.97 -10.31
CA ILE A 34 -12.79 13.46 -11.63
C ILE A 34 -13.86 12.39 -11.79
N ALA A 35 -14.71 12.55 -12.80
CA ALA A 35 -15.71 11.54 -13.09
C ALA A 35 -14.95 10.22 -13.03
N THR A 36 -15.28 9.37 -12.04
CA THR A 36 -14.61 8.11 -11.83
C THR A 36 -14.99 7.25 -13.01
N GLU A 37 -14.21 7.34 -14.08
CA GLU A 37 -14.18 6.23 -15.00
C GLU A 37 -13.82 5.01 -14.17
N SER A 38 -14.71 4.03 -14.16
CA SER A 38 -14.44 2.76 -13.51
C SER A 38 -13.15 2.20 -14.11
N ALA A 39 -12.30 1.63 -13.27
CA ALA A 39 -11.10 0.96 -13.75
C ALA A 39 -11.48 -0.03 -14.87
N PRO A 40 -10.70 -0.09 -15.97
CA PRO A 40 -11.02 -1.01 -17.07
C PRO A 40 -11.06 -2.44 -16.55
N GLU A 41 -12.10 -3.18 -16.98
CA GLU A 41 -12.21 -4.59 -16.65
C GLU A 41 -11.05 -5.38 -17.23
N ILE A 42 -10.56 -6.32 -16.44
CA ILE A 42 -9.49 -7.26 -16.82
C ILE A 42 -9.97 -8.70 -16.63
N PRO A 43 -9.55 -9.65 -17.49
CA PRO A 43 -10.04 -11.03 -17.45
C PRO A 43 -9.33 -11.89 -16.39
N TYR A 44 -8.95 -11.31 -15.26
CA TYR A 44 -8.25 -12.01 -14.18
C TYR A 44 -9.06 -11.96 -12.90
N PRO A 45 -9.26 -13.08 -12.20
CA PRO A 45 -9.97 -13.08 -10.93
C PRO A 45 -9.12 -12.45 -9.83
N ARG A 46 -9.75 -11.71 -8.96
CA ARG A 46 -9.12 -11.23 -7.73
C ARG A 46 -9.14 -12.34 -6.69
N VAL A 47 -8.00 -12.58 -6.08
CA VAL A 47 -7.80 -13.67 -5.13
C VAL A 47 -7.02 -13.25 -3.90
N ARG A 48 -7.20 -14.01 -2.84
CA ARG A 48 -6.38 -14.01 -1.65
C ARG A 48 -5.63 -15.33 -1.57
N VAL A 49 -4.34 -15.27 -1.43
CA VAL A 49 -3.46 -16.44 -1.35
C VAL A 49 -2.78 -16.48 -0.01
N GLU A 50 -2.98 -17.57 0.70
CA GLU A 50 -2.27 -17.91 1.93
C GLU A 50 -1.20 -18.93 1.58
N TRP A 51 0.04 -18.69 1.97
CA TRP A 51 1.15 -19.56 1.65
C TRP A 51 2.17 -19.64 2.78
N ILE A 52 3.12 -20.54 2.67
CA ILE A 52 4.16 -20.75 3.67
C ILE A 52 5.50 -20.38 3.03
N ASP A 53 6.25 -19.55 3.72
CA ASP A 53 7.57 -19.11 3.28
C ASP A 53 8.66 -19.56 4.25
N CYS A 54 9.88 -19.70 3.72
CA CYS A 54 11.04 -19.99 4.52
C CYS A 54 11.41 -18.80 5.42
N VAL A 55 12.07 -19.09 6.52
CA VAL A 55 12.61 -18.10 7.45
C VAL A 55 14.09 -18.36 7.62
N SER A 56 14.88 -17.30 7.55
CA SER A 56 16.33 -17.36 7.76
C SER A 56 16.72 -16.41 8.88
N ASP A 57 17.63 -16.86 9.72
CA ASP A 57 18.25 -16.06 10.76
C ASP A 57 19.76 -16.34 10.75
N SER A 58 20.57 -15.30 10.61
CA SER A 58 22.03 -15.40 10.59
C SER A 58 22.68 -15.30 11.98
N GLY A 59 21.88 -15.12 13.01
CA GLY A 59 22.32 -15.04 14.40
C GLY A 59 22.69 -16.40 14.99
N TRP A 60 23.25 -16.36 16.18
CA TRP A 60 23.55 -17.54 16.99
C TRP A 60 22.32 -17.88 17.84
N ALA A 61 22.00 -19.15 17.90
CA ALA A 61 20.86 -19.65 18.68
C ALA A 61 21.24 -20.95 19.38
N THR A 62 20.63 -21.18 20.54
CA THR A 62 20.65 -22.48 21.21
C THR A 62 19.71 -23.46 20.48
N ASP A 63 19.84 -24.73 20.79
CA ASP A 63 18.91 -25.77 20.30
C ASP A 63 17.45 -25.43 20.61
N LYS A 64 17.17 -24.97 21.83
CA LYS A 64 15.83 -24.57 22.26
C LYS A 64 15.28 -23.39 21.47
N GLU A 65 16.11 -22.43 21.17
CA GLU A 65 15.73 -21.26 20.33
C GLU A 65 15.53 -21.68 18.88
N PHE A 66 16.38 -22.55 18.37
CA PHE A 66 16.25 -23.08 17.02
C PHE A 66 14.95 -23.88 16.85
N ASP A 67 14.61 -24.72 17.80
CA ASP A 67 13.37 -25.52 17.79
C ASP A 67 12.09 -24.66 17.82
N LYS A 68 12.18 -23.43 18.29
CA LYS A 68 11.06 -22.47 18.29
C LYS A 68 10.85 -21.77 16.97
N MET A 69 11.78 -21.87 16.03
CA MET A 69 11.60 -21.25 14.71
C MET A 69 10.38 -21.86 14.00
N LYS A 70 9.61 -20.96 13.39
CA LYS A 70 8.41 -21.34 12.62
C LYS A 70 8.47 -20.73 11.24
N LEU A 71 7.93 -21.43 10.27
CA LEU A 71 7.78 -20.91 8.92
C LEU A 71 6.87 -19.68 8.92
N ALA A 72 7.16 -18.73 8.07
CA ALA A 72 6.30 -17.59 7.85
C ALA A 72 5.02 -17.98 7.12
N ARG A 73 3.94 -17.28 7.39
CA ARG A 73 2.62 -17.50 6.76
C ARG A 73 2.12 -16.21 6.12
N PRO A 74 2.75 -15.75 5.02
CA PRO A 74 2.32 -14.56 4.34
C PRO A 74 0.98 -14.74 3.63
N VAL A 75 0.31 -13.62 3.45
CA VAL A 75 -0.94 -13.51 2.70
C VAL A 75 -0.77 -12.47 1.62
N ASN A 76 -1.07 -12.82 0.39
CA ASN A 76 -1.09 -11.91 -0.74
C ASN A 76 -2.51 -11.75 -1.27
N GLU A 77 -2.87 -10.53 -1.59
CA GLU A 77 -4.10 -10.23 -2.31
C GLU A 77 -3.74 -9.58 -3.65
N GLY A 78 -4.41 -9.98 -4.69
CA GLY A 78 -4.18 -9.47 -6.03
C GLY A 78 -4.98 -10.24 -7.07
N TRP A 79 -4.65 -10.03 -8.32
CA TRP A 79 -5.26 -10.76 -9.43
C TRP A 79 -4.42 -11.98 -9.78
N LEU A 80 -5.08 -13.10 -10.02
CA LEU A 80 -4.43 -14.33 -10.44
C LEU A 80 -4.17 -14.29 -11.95
N TYR A 81 -2.90 -14.18 -12.31
CA TYR A 81 -2.47 -14.20 -13.71
C TYR A 81 -2.45 -15.61 -14.28
N SER A 82 -1.83 -16.53 -13.57
CA SER A 82 -1.76 -17.94 -13.96
C SER A 82 -1.54 -18.85 -12.77
N LYS A 83 -1.93 -20.10 -12.95
CA LYS A 83 -1.77 -21.16 -11.98
C LYS A 83 -1.47 -22.45 -12.73
N ASP A 84 -0.32 -23.03 -12.44
CA ASP A 84 0.11 -24.31 -12.98
C ASP A 84 0.67 -25.24 -11.87
N ASP A 85 1.23 -26.38 -12.23
CA ASP A 85 1.75 -27.35 -11.28
C ASP A 85 2.99 -26.85 -10.54
N LYS A 86 3.70 -25.88 -11.09
CA LYS A 86 4.97 -25.36 -10.55
C LYS A 86 4.82 -24.10 -9.76
N SER A 87 3.97 -23.19 -10.20
CA SER A 87 3.85 -21.87 -9.58
C SER A 87 2.48 -21.24 -9.80
N ILE A 88 2.20 -20.25 -8.97
CA ILE A 88 1.15 -19.26 -9.24
C ILE A 88 1.77 -17.89 -9.46
N LYS A 89 1.18 -17.11 -10.31
CA LYS A 89 1.59 -15.73 -10.60
C LYS A 89 0.45 -14.77 -10.27
N LEU A 90 0.78 -13.78 -9.48
CA LEU A 90 -0.14 -12.72 -9.05
C LEU A 90 0.40 -11.36 -9.48
N PHE A 91 -0.48 -10.40 -9.64
CA PHE A 91 -0.13 -9.00 -9.77
C PHE A 91 -1.08 -8.14 -8.93
N ALA A 92 -0.61 -7.03 -8.40
CA ALA A 92 -1.38 -6.14 -7.55
C ALA A 92 -1.64 -4.76 -8.17
N SER A 93 -1.02 -4.48 -9.31
CA SER A 93 -1.27 -3.29 -10.11
C SER A 93 -1.21 -3.61 -11.59
N TYR A 94 -1.89 -2.82 -12.39
CA TYR A 94 -1.86 -2.96 -13.84
C TYR A 94 -2.16 -1.64 -14.53
N ASP A 95 -1.72 -1.54 -15.76
CA ASP A 95 -2.14 -0.51 -16.69
C ASP A 95 -2.69 -1.15 -17.96
N LYS A 96 -3.75 -0.60 -18.50
CA LYS A 96 -4.36 -1.09 -19.73
C LYS A 96 -4.52 0.07 -20.70
N ASP A 97 -3.86 -0.05 -21.82
CA ASP A 97 -3.91 0.88 -22.93
C ASP A 97 -4.29 0.17 -24.25
N GLU A 98 -4.12 0.87 -25.37
CA GLU A 98 -4.42 0.34 -26.70
C GLU A 98 -3.52 -0.85 -27.09
N ASP A 99 -2.30 -0.91 -26.54
CA ASP A 99 -1.31 -1.95 -26.83
C ASP A 99 -1.49 -3.20 -25.96
N GLY A 100 -2.34 -3.12 -24.93
CA GLY A 100 -2.67 -4.24 -24.05
C GLY A 100 -2.53 -3.93 -22.58
N ILE A 101 -2.27 -4.96 -21.78
CA ILE A 101 -2.16 -4.87 -20.33
C ILE A 101 -0.69 -5.02 -19.91
N THR A 102 -0.22 -4.11 -19.09
CA THR A 102 1.06 -4.23 -18.37
C THR A 102 0.79 -4.49 -16.91
N PHE A 103 1.61 -5.35 -16.32
CA PHE A 103 1.41 -5.86 -14.97
C PHE A 103 2.49 -5.34 -14.04
N GLY A 104 2.10 -4.80 -12.89
CA GLY A 104 2.97 -4.33 -11.83
C GLY A 104 2.77 -5.11 -10.53
N ASP A 105 3.73 -4.94 -9.60
CA ASP A 105 3.71 -5.63 -8.30
C ASP A 105 3.48 -7.14 -8.45
N ARG A 106 4.31 -7.73 -9.27
CA ARG A 106 4.22 -9.14 -9.64
C ARG A 106 4.86 -10.03 -8.59
N THR A 107 4.14 -11.09 -8.23
CA THR A 107 4.61 -12.11 -7.28
C THR A 107 4.46 -13.49 -7.90
N MET A 108 5.50 -14.29 -7.84
CA MET A 108 5.46 -15.70 -8.21
C MET A 108 5.72 -16.55 -6.98
N ILE A 109 4.81 -17.47 -6.69
CA ILE A 109 4.88 -18.34 -5.51
C ILE A 109 4.96 -19.79 -5.99
N PRO A 110 5.89 -20.60 -5.44
CA PRO A 110 5.93 -22.02 -5.75
C PRO A 110 4.59 -22.69 -5.36
N ARG A 111 4.05 -23.50 -6.26
CA ARG A 111 2.74 -24.12 -6.04
C ARG A 111 2.66 -24.95 -4.77
N GLN A 112 3.72 -25.63 -4.42
CA GLN A 112 3.79 -26.47 -3.20
C GLN A 112 3.74 -25.66 -1.90
N TRP A 113 4.08 -24.37 -1.95
CA TRP A 113 4.06 -23.48 -0.78
C TRP A 113 2.69 -22.86 -0.54
N VAL A 114 1.80 -22.93 -1.52
CA VAL A 114 0.45 -22.39 -1.41
C VAL A 114 -0.42 -23.30 -0.57
N LYS A 115 -1.09 -22.72 0.44
CA LYS A 115 -1.99 -23.44 1.33
C LYS A 115 -3.45 -23.24 0.96
N LYS A 116 -3.81 -22.03 0.57
CA LYS A 116 -5.18 -21.68 0.23
C LYS A 116 -5.24 -20.56 -0.81
N ILE A 117 -6.08 -20.71 -1.78
CA ILE A 117 -6.46 -19.68 -2.73
C ILE A 117 -7.96 -19.44 -2.58
N GLN A 118 -8.33 -18.21 -2.28
CA GLN A 118 -9.71 -17.80 -2.12
C GLN A 118 -10.06 -16.73 -3.14
N LYS A 119 -11.11 -16.97 -3.91
CA LYS A 119 -11.64 -15.96 -4.83
C LYS A 119 -12.35 -14.86 -4.03
N LEU A 120 -12.00 -13.63 -4.33
CA LEU A 120 -12.60 -12.45 -3.71
C LEU A 120 -13.78 -11.90 -4.52
#